data_9ba0d8734112ba7ad60fcf4897561f59
#
_entry.id   9ba0d8734112ba7ad60fcf4897561f59
#
_cell.length_a   1.000
_cell.length_b   1.000
_cell.length_c   1.000
_cell.angle_alpha   90.00
_cell.angle_beta   90.00
_cell.angle_gamma   90.00
#
_symmetry.space_group_name_H-M   'P 1'
#
loop_
_entity.id
_entity.type
_entity.pdbx_description
1 polymer ?
#
loop_
_entity_poly.entity_id
_entity_poly.type
_entity_poly.pdbx_seq_one_letter_code
_entity_poly.pdbx_strand_id
1 'polypeptide(L)'
;MEGAGTDTIRVQGRRCLAGCTFAPMADRIIASTLACAVAAAGGRGELAGCAPGLYAPLLEILEQMGCTVERANDAAAISRFGALRGAGNVHTAPYPGLATDAAPLLAAVMLCAQGESSLQDRVFENRFACAGGFAALGANVRVAERTLYVQPAGALHGAKLTAPDLRGGAALVVAALAARGSSRLDGVELVRRGYAEFDRLLAGLGAQIWQEIPARRGLAKKTPMKKQFCLAIGAKK
;
A
#
# COMPACT_ATOMS: atom_id res chain seq x y z
N MET A 1 -24.26 -0.07 23.36
CA MET A 1 -22.95 -0.53 22.88
C MET A 1 -21.88 0.25 23.63
N GLU A 2 -20.90 -0.44 24.22
CA GLU A 2 -19.81 0.12 25.04
C GLU A 2 -18.47 -0.40 24.53
N GLY A 3 -17.38 0.33 24.79
CA GLY A 3 -16.04 -0.08 24.43
C GLY A 3 -15.65 0.13 22.96
N ALA A 4 -16.39 0.93 22.21
CA ALA A 4 -16.00 1.30 20.85
C ALA A 4 -14.62 2.01 20.86
N GLY A 5 -13.67 1.55 20.03
CA GLY A 5 -12.28 2.06 20.02
C GLY A 5 -11.33 1.35 20.98
N THR A 6 -11.80 0.36 21.74
CA THR A 6 -10.97 -0.50 22.59
C THR A 6 -10.85 -1.92 22.00
N ASP A 7 -10.11 -2.80 22.66
CA ASP A 7 -9.97 -4.21 22.27
C ASP A 7 -11.21 -5.06 22.60
N THR A 8 -12.17 -4.51 23.35
CA THR A 8 -13.37 -5.22 23.78
C THR A 8 -14.62 -4.39 23.54
N ILE A 9 -15.53 -4.88 22.68
CA ILE A 9 -16.80 -4.24 22.41
C ILE A 9 -17.93 -5.07 23.01
N ARG A 10 -18.74 -4.46 23.88
CA ARG A 10 -19.94 -5.07 24.44
C ARG A 10 -21.17 -4.54 23.73
N VAL A 11 -21.99 -5.45 23.18
CA VAL A 11 -23.22 -5.11 22.48
C VAL A 11 -24.40 -5.77 23.23
N GLN A 12 -25.28 -4.95 23.77
CA GLN A 12 -26.54 -5.45 24.32
C GLN A 12 -27.53 -5.65 23.17
N GLY A 13 -27.92 -6.88 22.94
CA GLY A 13 -28.88 -7.23 21.88
C GLY A 13 -30.26 -6.61 22.12
N ARG A 14 -30.97 -6.33 21.04
CA ARG A 14 -32.36 -5.84 21.06
C ARG A 14 -33.24 -6.72 20.14
N ARG A 15 -34.51 -6.83 20.45
CA ARG A 15 -35.48 -7.60 19.64
C ARG A 15 -35.70 -7.01 18.25
N CYS A 16 -35.64 -5.68 18.14
CA CYS A 16 -35.79 -4.95 16.88
C CYS A 16 -34.75 -3.88 16.78
N LEU A 17 -34.21 -3.66 15.58
CA LEU A 17 -33.30 -2.58 15.24
C LEU A 17 -34.07 -1.52 14.45
N ALA A 18 -33.86 -0.25 14.77
CA ALA A 18 -34.36 0.88 13.99
C ALA A 18 -33.32 1.27 12.93
N GLY A 19 -33.78 1.92 11.86
CA GLY A 19 -32.88 2.55 10.89
C GLY A 19 -32.13 3.71 11.52
N CYS A 20 -30.96 3.99 10.99
CA CYS A 20 -30.16 5.17 11.37
C CYS A 20 -29.47 5.78 10.15
N THR A 21 -29.10 7.04 10.25
CA THR A 21 -28.20 7.69 9.31
C THR A 21 -26.79 7.63 9.92
N PHE A 22 -25.84 7.13 9.15
CA PHE A 22 -24.45 6.98 9.58
C PHE A 22 -23.50 7.42 8.47
N ALA A 23 -22.50 8.24 8.82
CA ALA A 23 -21.42 8.60 7.93
C ALA A 23 -20.22 7.68 8.22
N PRO A 24 -19.77 6.83 7.28
CA PRO A 24 -18.58 5.99 7.47
C PRO A 24 -17.35 6.86 7.69
N MET A 25 -16.41 6.38 8.52
CA MET A 25 -15.09 7.01 8.62
C MET A 25 -14.30 6.82 7.33
N ALA A 26 -13.31 7.68 7.11
CA ALA A 26 -12.39 7.56 5.97
C ALA A 26 -11.62 6.23 5.99
N ASP A 27 -11.28 5.74 4.81
CA ASP A 27 -10.51 4.51 4.65
C ASP A 27 -9.02 4.76 4.99
N ARG A 28 -8.65 4.32 6.19
CA ARG A 28 -7.27 4.42 6.69
C ARG A 28 -6.25 3.65 5.85
N ILE A 29 -6.69 2.61 5.11
CA ILE A 29 -5.77 1.81 4.28
C ILE A 29 -5.47 2.53 2.98
N ILE A 30 -6.43 3.23 2.39
CA ILE A 30 -6.17 4.14 1.26
C ILE A 30 -5.21 5.24 1.70
N ALA A 31 -5.44 5.89 2.84
CA ALA A 31 -4.53 6.91 3.38
C ALA A 31 -3.12 6.34 3.61
N SER A 32 -3.02 5.14 4.23
CA SER A 32 -1.76 4.43 4.41
C SER A 32 -1.03 4.15 3.10
N THR A 33 -1.77 3.76 2.06
CA THR A 33 -1.21 3.47 0.74
C THR A 33 -0.60 4.71 0.10
N LEU A 34 -1.33 5.83 0.15
CA LEU A 34 -0.86 7.11 -0.42
C LEU A 34 0.34 7.65 0.38
N ALA A 35 0.33 7.53 1.72
CA ALA A 35 1.47 7.87 2.57
C ALA A 35 2.72 7.05 2.20
N CYS A 36 2.57 5.73 2.02
CA CYS A 36 3.65 4.86 1.56
C CYS A 36 4.12 5.20 0.14
N ALA A 37 3.21 5.60 -0.75
CA ALA A 37 3.58 6.01 -2.11
C ALA A 37 4.47 7.26 -2.09
N VAL A 38 4.13 8.28 -1.29
CA VAL A 38 4.97 9.48 -1.10
C VAL A 38 6.31 9.10 -0.46
N ALA A 39 6.30 8.28 0.59
CA ALA A 39 7.51 7.84 1.27
C ALA A 39 8.44 7.04 0.33
N ALA A 40 7.92 6.15 -0.51
CA ALA A 40 8.70 5.34 -1.43
C ALA A 40 9.24 6.15 -2.62
N ALA A 41 8.39 6.98 -3.24
CA ALA A 41 8.80 7.78 -4.41
C ALA A 41 9.61 9.02 -4.06
N GLY A 42 9.44 9.58 -2.85
CA GLY A 42 10.00 10.87 -2.44
C GLY A 42 9.15 12.06 -2.87
N GLY A 43 9.50 13.25 -2.36
CA GLY A 43 8.72 14.46 -2.55
C GLY A 43 7.82 14.78 -1.36
N ARG A 44 6.75 15.53 -1.58
CA ARG A 44 5.75 15.90 -0.56
C ARG A 44 4.34 15.61 -1.08
N GLY A 45 3.49 15.04 -0.24
CA GLY A 45 2.07 14.85 -0.49
C GLY A 45 1.24 15.18 0.74
N GLU A 46 0.08 15.80 0.53
CA GLU A 46 -0.91 16.08 1.55
C GLU A 46 -2.12 15.18 1.35
N LEU A 47 -2.53 14.51 2.41
CA LEU A 47 -3.64 13.56 2.45
C LEU A 47 -4.71 14.14 3.37
N ALA A 48 -5.77 14.69 2.79
CA ALA A 48 -6.90 15.28 3.50
C ALA A 48 -8.09 14.30 3.59
N GLY A 49 -8.95 14.53 4.57
CA GLY A 49 -10.18 13.76 4.77
C GLY A 49 -9.99 12.44 5.51
N CYS A 50 -8.81 12.19 6.10
CA CYS A 50 -8.56 11.03 6.95
C CYS A 50 -7.73 11.42 8.17
N ALA A 51 -8.32 11.36 9.35
CA ALA A 51 -7.64 11.71 10.59
C ALA A 51 -6.37 10.85 10.80
N PRO A 52 -5.19 11.49 11.03
CA PRO A 52 -3.90 10.79 11.18
C PRO A 52 -3.89 9.74 12.29
N GLY A 53 -4.69 9.93 13.34
CA GLY A 53 -4.84 8.96 14.44
C GLY A 53 -5.34 7.58 13.99
N LEU A 54 -6.06 7.48 12.85
CA LEU A 54 -6.56 6.20 12.35
C LEU A 54 -5.44 5.28 11.80
N TYR A 55 -4.29 5.84 11.43
CA TYR A 55 -3.13 5.12 10.90
C TYR A 55 -1.80 5.60 11.51
N ALA A 56 -1.87 6.10 12.74
CA ALA A 56 -0.73 6.64 13.48
C ALA A 56 0.49 5.69 13.54
N PRO A 57 0.34 4.38 13.83
CA PRO A 57 1.50 3.48 13.87
C PRO A 57 2.29 3.42 12.57
N LEU A 58 1.63 3.52 11.41
CA LEU A 58 2.33 3.61 10.13
C LEU A 58 3.10 4.91 10.01
N LEU A 59 2.47 6.04 10.34
CA LEU A 59 3.11 7.36 10.26
C LEU A 59 4.35 7.45 11.16
N GLU A 60 4.29 6.91 12.37
CA GLU A 60 5.41 6.84 13.31
C GLU A 60 6.59 6.02 12.75
N ILE A 61 6.29 4.89 12.08
CA ILE A 61 7.34 4.09 11.42
C ILE A 61 7.95 4.88 10.26
N LEU A 62 7.16 5.57 9.45
CA LEU A 62 7.67 6.40 8.36
C LEU A 62 8.57 7.53 8.87
N GLU A 63 8.24 8.14 10.03
CA GLU A 63 9.09 9.14 10.70
C GLU A 63 10.41 8.53 11.16
N GLN A 64 10.38 7.36 11.81
CA GLN A 64 11.58 6.62 12.21
C GLN A 64 12.47 6.28 11.01
N MET A 65 11.86 5.99 9.85
CA MET A 65 12.57 5.73 8.60
C MET A 65 13.15 7.01 7.96
N GLY A 66 12.76 8.21 8.42
CA GLY A 66 13.31 9.48 7.96
C GLY A 66 12.37 10.34 7.11
N CYS A 67 11.09 10.02 7.08
CA CYS A 67 10.08 10.93 6.55
C CYS A 67 9.76 12.04 7.57
N THR A 68 9.34 13.20 7.09
CA THR A 68 8.69 14.22 7.93
C THR A 68 7.18 14.08 7.78
N VAL A 69 6.47 14.05 8.91
CA VAL A 69 5.02 13.95 8.96
C VAL A 69 4.44 15.11 9.75
N GLU A 70 3.68 15.96 9.07
CA GLU A 70 2.92 17.04 9.67
C GLU A 70 1.47 16.57 9.83
N ARG A 71 0.91 16.69 11.03
CA ARG A 71 -0.45 16.20 11.35
C ARG A 71 -1.38 17.37 11.63
N ALA A 72 -2.58 17.32 11.04
CA ALA A 72 -3.72 18.16 11.34
C ALA A 72 -4.89 17.30 11.84
N ASN A 73 -6.05 17.87 12.10
CA ASN A 73 -7.21 17.14 12.65
C ASN A 73 -7.67 16.00 11.73
N ASP A 74 -7.78 16.27 10.43
CA ASP A 74 -8.28 15.35 9.41
C ASP A 74 -7.34 15.21 8.20
N ALA A 75 -6.08 15.64 8.35
CA ALA A 75 -5.09 15.60 7.29
C ALA A 75 -3.69 15.27 7.82
N ALA A 76 -2.86 14.68 6.97
CA ALA A 76 -1.42 14.56 7.19
C ALA A 76 -0.66 14.94 5.94
N ALA A 77 0.43 15.71 6.09
CA ALA A 77 1.39 15.91 5.03
C ALA A 77 2.62 15.04 5.29
N ILE A 78 3.01 14.27 4.30
CA ILE A 78 4.18 13.40 4.34
C ILE A 78 5.21 13.96 3.36
N SER A 79 6.46 14.05 3.79
CA SER A 79 7.55 14.44 2.90
C SER A 79 8.80 13.61 3.12
N ARG A 80 9.49 13.32 2.02
CA ARG A 80 10.79 12.65 1.99
C ARG A 80 11.68 13.26 0.92
N PHE A 81 12.79 13.84 1.35
CA PHE A 81 13.80 14.44 0.46
C PHE A 81 15.17 13.79 0.62
N GLY A 82 15.36 12.97 1.66
CA GLY A 82 16.60 12.26 1.94
C GLY A 82 16.48 10.75 1.73
N ALA A 83 17.54 10.04 2.10
CA ALA A 83 17.57 8.58 2.12
C ALA A 83 16.73 8.06 3.29
N LEU A 84 16.02 6.95 3.05
CA LEU A 84 15.32 6.23 4.11
C LEU A 84 16.28 5.35 4.89
N ARG A 85 16.08 5.28 6.20
CA ARG A 85 16.73 4.32 7.10
C ARG A 85 15.94 3.03 7.16
N GLY A 86 16.58 1.91 7.50
CA GLY A 86 15.88 0.67 7.81
C GLY A 86 14.87 0.87 8.94
N ALA A 87 13.74 0.19 8.85
CA ALA A 87 12.69 0.23 9.86
C ALA A 87 12.97 -0.64 11.09
N GLY A 88 14.09 -1.43 11.07
CA GLY A 88 14.36 -2.41 12.10
C GLY A 88 13.33 -3.55 12.11
N ASN A 89 12.94 -4.00 13.30
CA ASN A 89 11.97 -5.08 13.48
C ASN A 89 10.58 -4.53 13.72
N VAL A 90 9.69 -4.71 12.75
CA VAL A 90 8.29 -4.24 12.79
C VAL A 90 7.36 -5.45 12.84
N HIS A 91 6.22 -5.30 13.49
CA HIS A 91 5.16 -6.31 13.48
C HIS A 91 3.77 -5.68 13.40
N THR A 92 2.85 -6.40 12.78
CA THR A 92 1.44 -6.01 12.76
C THR A 92 0.76 -6.42 14.05
N ALA A 93 -0.31 -5.70 14.41
CA ALA A 93 -1.14 -6.01 15.57
C ALA A 93 -2.59 -5.56 15.31
N PRO A 94 -3.56 -6.11 16.07
CA PRO A 94 -4.92 -5.56 16.10
C PRO A 94 -4.90 -4.07 16.43
N TYR A 95 -5.98 -3.37 16.02
CA TYR A 95 -6.15 -1.95 16.36
C TYR A 95 -5.99 -1.73 17.88
N PRO A 96 -5.25 -0.70 18.32
CA PRO A 96 -4.68 0.42 17.56
C PRO A 96 -3.29 0.18 16.95
N GLY A 97 -2.78 -1.04 16.91
CA GLY A 97 -1.48 -1.35 16.32
C GLY A 97 -1.44 -1.21 14.79
N LEU A 98 -0.28 -1.53 14.20
CA LEU A 98 -0.09 -1.49 12.75
C LEU A 98 -1.02 -2.48 12.06
N ALA A 99 -1.89 -1.97 11.20
CA ALA A 99 -2.84 -2.80 10.47
C ALA A 99 -2.13 -3.80 9.53
N THR A 100 -2.55 -5.06 9.54
CA THR A 100 -2.05 -6.10 8.65
C THR A 100 -2.18 -5.70 7.16
N ASP A 101 -3.22 -4.96 6.79
CA ASP A 101 -3.42 -4.46 5.42
C ASP A 101 -2.40 -3.40 5.00
N ALA A 102 -1.78 -2.70 5.94
CA ALA A 102 -0.70 -1.75 5.68
C ALA A 102 0.67 -2.42 5.55
N ALA A 103 0.83 -3.67 6.00
CA ALA A 103 2.12 -4.35 6.01
C ALA A 103 2.77 -4.47 4.62
N PRO A 104 2.11 -4.93 3.53
CA PRO A 104 2.72 -4.97 2.21
C PRO A 104 3.10 -3.59 1.68
N LEU A 105 2.34 -2.54 2.04
CA LEU A 105 2.59 -1.16 1.63
C LEU A 105 3.85 -0.61 2.32
N LEU A 106 3.98 -0.84 3.62
CA LEU A 106 5.19 -0.50 4.38
C LEU A 106 6.40 -1.29 3.88
N ALA A 107 6.21 -2.59 3.54
CA ALA A 107 7.26 -3.39 2.93
C ALA A 107 7.81 -2.74 1.65
N ALA A 108 6.93 -2.20 0.78
CA ALA A 108 7.35 -1.48 -0.42
C ALA A 108 8.22 -0.24 -0.10
N VAL A 109 7.97 0.46 1.00
CA VAL A 109 8.82 1.57 1.48
C VAL A 109 10.17 1.06 1.98
N MET A 110 10.18 -0.06 2.73
CA MET A 110 11.40 -0.69 3.24
C MET A 110 12.38 -1.07 2.12
N LEU A 111 11.88 -1.43 0.91
CA LEU A 111 12.74 -1.72 -0.25
C LEU A 111 13.63 -0.54 -0.67
N CYS A 112 13.22 0.68 -0.33
CA CYS A 112 13.92 1.92 -0.68
C CYS A 112 14.88 2.39 0.42
N ALA A 113 14.97 1.65 1.53
CA ALA A 113 15.73 2.05 2.72
C ALA A 113 17.18 1.60 2.68
N GLN A 114 18.06 2.40 3.30
CA GLN A 114 19.45 2.05 3.58
C GLN A 114 19.49 1.41 4.98
N GLY A 115 19.49 0.09 5.03
CA GLY A 115 19.52 -0.67 6.28
C GLY A 115 18.53 -1.84 6.25
N GLU A 116 18.79 -2.79 7.11
CA GLU A 116 17.96 -3.99 7.20
C GLU A 116 16.62 -3.68 7.87
N SER A 117 15.61 -4.41 7.44
CA SER A 117 14.28 -4.36 8.04
C SER A 117 13.67 -5.76 8.09
N SER A 118 12.87 -6.03 9.10
CA SER A 118 12.00 -7.19 9.12
C SER A 118 10.56 -6.78 9.45
N LEU A 119 9.62 -7.41 8.79
CA LEU A 119 8.20 -7.14 8.98
C LEU A 119 7.46 -8.45 9.19
N GLN A 120 7.02 -8.68 10.43
CA GLN A 120 6.26 -9.87 10.81
C GLN A 120 4.76 -9.57 10.76
N ASP A 121 4.00 -10.33 10.00
CA ASP A 121 2.54 -10.27 10.10
C ASP A 121 2.04 -11.27 11.15
N ARG A 122 1.43 -10.73 12.22
CA ARG A 122 0.88 -11.54 13.34
C ARG A 122 -0.61 -11.80 13.20
N VAL A 123 -1.24 -11.25 12.17
CA VAL A 123 -2.69 -11.31 11.97
C VAL A 123 -3.06 -12.20 10.80
N PHE A 124 -2.38 -12.07 9.65
CA PHE A 124 -2.70 -12.79 8.42
C PHE A 124 -1.56 -13.73 8.00
N GLU A 125 -1.88 -14.93 7.57
CA GLU A 125 -0.88 -16.00 7.38
C GLU A 125 -0.02 -15.84 6.13
N ASN A 126 -0.59 -15.37 5.04
CA ASN A 126 0.08 -15.25 3.73
C ASN A 126 0.09 -13.80 3.23
N ARG A 127 0.58 -12.88 4.07
CA ARG A 127 0.54 -11.44 3.76
C ARG A 127 1.52 -11.02 2.68
N PHE A 128 2.63 -11.72 2.52
CA PHE A 128 3.73 -11.30 1.67
C PHE A 128 3.80 -12.07 0.33
N ALA A 129 2.65 -12.44 -0.25
CA ALA A 129 2.56 -13.05 -1.58
C ALA A 129 3.15 -12.14 -2.69
N CYS A 130 3.31 -10.84 -2.44
CA CYS A 130 3.96 -9.87 -3.33
C CYS A 130 5.49 -9.95 -3.33
N ALA A 131 6.15 -10.74 -2.47
CA ALA A 131 7.60 -10.78 -2.36
C ALA A 131 8.30 -11.16 -3.67
N GLY A 132 7.73 -12.08 -4.46
CA GLY A 132 8.26 -12.39 -5.79
C GLY A 132 8.25 -11.20 -6.75
N GLY A 133 7.25 -10.33 -6.66
CA GLY A 133 7.19 -9.10 -7.44
C GLY A 133 8.21 -8.06 -6.94
N PHE A 134 8.48 -7.97 -5.65
CA PHE A 134 9.56 -7.14 -5.10
C PHE A 134 10.93 -7.60 -5.59
N ALA A 135 11.18 -8.92 -5.59
CA ALA A 135 12.41 -9.47 -6.13
C ALA A 135 12.56 -9.19 -7.65
N ALA A 136 11.47 -9.23 -8.42
CA ALA A 136 11.48 -8.88 -9.84
C ALA A 136 11.84 -7.40 -10.08
N LEU A 137 11.53 -6.50 -9.14
CA LEU A 137 11.97 -5.09 -9.16
C LEU A 137 13.45 -4.92 -8.74
N GLY A 138 14.16 -5.99 -8.38
CA GLY A 138 15.57 -5.96 -7.95
C GLY A 138 15.77 -5.83 -6.44
N ALA A 139 14.70 -5.97 -5.64
CA ALA A 139 14.82 -5.92 -4.19
C ALA A 139 15.43 -7.21 -3.63
N ASN A 140 16.22 -7.08 -2.56
CA ASN A 140 16.76 -8.21 -1.80
C ASN A 140 15.80 -8.55 -0.66
N VAL A 141 14.91 -9.50 -0.90
CA VAL A 141 13.85 -9.88 0.03
C VAL A 141 13.79 -11.40 0.22
N ARG A 142 13.46 -11.81 1.44
CA ARG A 142 13.22 -13.22 1.79
C ARG A 142 12.01 -13.30 2.71
N VAL A 143 11.13 -14.23 2.44
CA VAL A 143 10.01 -14.57 3.33
C VAL A 143 10.36 -15.86 4.08
N ALA A 144 10.22 -15.85 5.38
CA ALA A 144 10.28 -17.03 6.21
C ALA A 144 9.11 -16.99 7.20
N GLU A 145 8.31 -18.04 7.20
CA GLU A 145 7.06 -18.09 7.97
C GLU A 145 6.16 -16.88 7.66
N ARG A 146 5.89 -16.06 8.67
CA ARG A 146 5.06 -14.85 8.56
C ARG A 146 5.90 -13.57 8.51
N THR A 147 7.20 -13.66 8.25
CA THR A 147 8.13 -12.53 8.28
C THR A 147 8.75 -12.29 6.92
N LEU A 148 8.65 -11.08 6.44
CA LEU A 148 9.42 -10.56 5.32
C LEU A 148 10.70 -9.90 5.86
N TYR A 149 11.83 -10.35 5.38
CA TYR A 149 13.14 -9.76 5.61
C TYR A 149 13.53 -8.95 4.38
N VAL A 150 13.94 -7.72 4.61
CA VAL A 150 14.39 -6.79 3.56
C VAL A 150 15.82 -6.39 3.87
N GLN A 151 16.71 -6.62 2.94
CA GLN A 151 18.11 -6.16 3.01
C GLN A 151 18.34 -5.04 2.00
N PRO A 152 19.29 -4.14 2.29
CA PRO A 152 19.65 -3.10 1.34
C PRO A 152 19.97 -3.70 -0.02
N ALA A 153 19.43 -3.11 -1.05
CA ALA A 153 19.69 -3.47 -2.44
C ALA A 153 20.09 -2.20 -3.21
N GLY A 154 20.49 -2.37 -4.45
CA GLY A 154 20.67 -1.25 -5.38
C GLY A 154 19.34 -0.55 -5.68
N ALA A 155 19.35 0.38 -6.63
CA ALA A 155 18.13 1.03 -7.07
C ALA A 155 17.17 0.01 -7.69
N LEU A 156 15.90 0.09 -7.31
CA LEU A 156 14.84 -0.69 -7.95
C LEU A 156 14.72 -0.31 -9.43
N HIS A 157 14.35 -1.26 -10.27
CA HIS A 157 14.21 -1.08 -11.71
C HIS A 157 12.84 -1.57 -12.20
N GLY A 158 12.41 -1.06 -13.35
CA GLY A 158 11.14 -1.43 -13.95
C GLY A 158 11.05 -2.92 -14.27
N ALA A 159 9.87 -3.51 -14.05
CA ALA A 159 9.61 -4.93 -14.24
C ALA A 159 8.19 -5.21 -14.71
N LYS A 160 8.00 -6.43 -15.23
CA LYS A 160 6.66 -6.99 -15.46
C LYS A 160 6.20 -7.68 -14.18
N LEU A 161 5.08 -7.23 -13.64
CA LEU A 161 4.54 -7.64 -12.35
C LEU A 161 3.15 -8.26 -12.53
N THR A 162 2.74 -9.08 -11.58
CA THR A 162 1.38 -9.61 -11.48
C THR A 162 0.86 -9.42 -10.07
N ALA A 163 -0.31 -8.81 -9.92
CA ALA A 163 -0.94 -8.62 -8.62
C ALA A 163 -1.34 -9.99 -8.04
N PRO A 164 -0.81 -10.40 -6.89
CA PRO A 164 -1.19 -11.67 -6.26
C PRO A 164 -2.55 -11.59 -5.56
N ASP A 165 -2.84 -10.43 -5.01
CA ASP A 165 -4.06 -10.08 -4.29
C ASP A 165 -4.25 -8.57 -4.26
N LEU A 166 -5.28 -8.10 -3.53
CA LEU A 166 -5.59 -6.68 -3.40
C LEU A 166 -4.44 -5.86 -2.81
N ARG A 167 -3.90 -6.27 -1.66
CA ARG A 167 -2.90 -5.49 -0.90
C ARG A 167 -1.50 -5.65 -1.46
N GLY A 168 -1.17 -6.87 -1.88
CA GLY A 168 0.09 -7.15 -2.57
C GLY A 168 0.18 -6.42 -3.91
N GLY A 169 -0.92 -6.37 -4.69
CA GLY A 169 -0.97 -5.60 -5.93
C GLY A 169 -0.75 -4.10 -5.70
N ALA A 170 -1.40 -3.51 -4.68
CA ALA A 170 -1.18 -2.11 -4.31
C ALA A 170 0.26 -1.85 -3.87
N ALA A 171 0.86 -2.75 -3.11
CA ALA A 171 2.26 -2.66 -2.69
C ALA A 171 3.24 -2.73 -3.87
N LEU A 172 2.96 -3.57 -4.87
CA LEU A 172 3.76 -3.62 -6.10
C LEU A 172 3.67 -2.29 -6.88
N VAL A 173 2.51 -1.63 -6.89
CA VAL A 173 2.38 -0.29 -7.48
C VAL A 173 3.26 0.71 -6.71
N VAL A 174 3.16 0.73 -5.36
CA VAL A 174 3.97 1.62 -4.51
C VAL A 174 5.47 1.40 -4.75
N ALA A 175 5.94 0.15 -4.79
CA ALA A 175 7.34 -0.16 -5.07
C ALA A 175 7.77 0.27 -6.49
N ALA A 176 6.90 0.10 -7.48
CA ALA A 176 7.16 0.48 -8.86
C ALA A 176 7.27 2.01 -9.05
N LEU A 177 6.59 2.82 -8.22
CA LEU A 177 6.75 4.28 -8.23
C LEU A 177 8.16 4.74 -7.84
N ALA A 178 8.87 3.94 -7.03
CA ALA A 178 10.25 4.21 -6.64
C ALA A 178 11.29 3.62 -7.62
N ALA A 179 10.87 2.75 -8.54
CA ALA A 179 11.75 2.07 -9.46
C ALA A 179 12.17 2.97 -10.64
N ARG A 180 13.39 2.78 -11.14
CA ARG A 180 13.85 3.43 -12.38
C ARG A 180 13.26 2.74 -13.60
N GLY A 181 12.84 3.51 -14.59
CA GLY A 181 12.22 2.99 -15.80
C GLY A 181 10.72 2.77 -15.64
N SER A 182 10.15 1.85 -16.42
CA SER A 182 8.72 1.60 -16.44
C SER A 182 8.40 0.18 -15.95
N SER A 183 7.33 0.04 -15.20
CA SER A 183 6.79 -1.25 -14.78
C SER A 183 5.40 -1.46 -15.37
N ARG A 184 5.05 -2.71 -15.60
CA ARG A 184 3.72 -3.13 -16.00
C ARG A 184 3.14 -4.05 -14.95
N LEU A 185 1.93 -3.77 -14.48
CA LEU A 185 1.20 -4.62 -13.54
C LEU A 185 -0.01 -5.24 -14.23
N ASP A 186 -0.02 -6.56 -14.31
CA ASP A 186 -1.17 -7.37 -14.71
C ASP A 186 -2.00 -7.74 -13.46
N GLY A 187 -3.30 -8.08 -13.63
CA GLY A 187 -4.18 -8.45 -12.50
C GLY A 187 -4.75 -7.26 -11.72
N VAL A 188 -4.83 -6.09 -12.32
CA VAL A 188 -5.28 -4.83 -11.69
C VAL A 188 -6.72 -4.91 -11.18
N GLU A 189 -7.55 -5.80 -11.72
CA GLU A 189 -8.89 -6.07 -11.24
C GLU A 189 -8.93 -6.51 -9.77
N LEU A 190 -7.87 -7.16 -9.27
CA LEU A 190 -7.73 -7.50 -7.86
C LEU A 190 -7.52 -6.24 -7.00
N VAL A 191 -6.70 -5.30 -7.48
CA VAL A 191 -6.45 -4.03 -6.79
C VAL A 191 -7.70 -3.17 -6.76
N ARG A 192 -8.46 -3.11 -7.84
CA ARG A 192 -9.69 -2.31 -7.96
C ARG A 192 -10.80 -2.71 -6.99
N ARG A 193 -10.74 -3.89 -6.41
CA ARG A 193 -11.72 -4.33 -5.39
C ARG A 193 -11.72 -3.46 -4.13
N GLY A 194 -10.62 -2.80 -3.82
CA GLY A 194 -10.49 -1.93 -2.65
C GLY A 194 -9.92 -0.54 -2.95
N TYR A 195 -9.55 -0.28 -4.20
CA TYR A 195 -9.02 1.01 -4.64
C TYR A 195 -9.80 1.50 -5.86
N ALA A 196 -10.85 2.24 -5.63
CA ALA A 196 -11.53 2.94 -6.70
C ALA A 196 -10.59 4.01 -7.30
N GLU A 197 -10.48 4.06 -8.64
CA GLU A 197 -9.70 5.06 -9.37
C GLU A 197 -8.25 5.25 -8.84
N PHE A 198 -7.59 4.15 -8.47
CA PHE A 198 -6.24 4.17 -7.86
C PHE A 198 -5.20 4.91 -8.70
N ASP A 199 -5.26 4.72 -10.01
CA ASP A 199 -4.44 5.45 -10.97
C ASP A 199 -4.65 6.97 -10.90
N ARG A 200 -5.90 7.43 -10.76
CA ARG A 200 -6.20 8.87 -10.60
C ARG A 200 -5.71 9.42 -9.27
N LEU A 201 -5.88 8.68 -8.18
CA LEU A 201 -5.37 9.08 -6.86
C LEU A 201 -3.86 9.26 -6.88
N LEU A 202 -3.13 8.33 -7.46
CA LEU A 202 -1.67 8.41 -7.58
C LEU A 202 -1.22 9.50 -8.57
N ALA A 203 -1.94 9.67 -9.69
CA ALA A 203 -1.68 10.76 -10.63
C ALA A 203 -1.87 12.14 -9.97
N GLY A 204 -2.85 12.28 -9.07
CA GLY A 204 -3.05 13.48 -8.26
C GLY A 204 -1.85 13.82 -7.36
N LEU A 205 -1.08 12.81 -6.94
CA LEU A 205 0.19 12.95 -6.22
C LEU A 205 1.40 13.11 -7.16
N GLY A 206 1.19 13.23 -8.47
CA GLY A 206 2.24 13.44 -9.47
C GLY A 206 2.85 12.16 -10.06
N ALA A 207 2.29 10.99 -9.78
CA ALA A 207 2.75 9.74 -10.39
C ALA A 207 2.45 9.71 -11.89
N GLN A 208 3.39 9.14 -12.67
CA GLN A 208 3.15 8.80 -14.08
C GLN A 208 2.58 7.38 -14.15
N ILE A 209 1.27 7.29 -14.23
CA ILE A 209 0.53 6.04 -14.22
C ILE A 209 -0.59 6.09 -15.25
N TRP A 210 -0.77 5.04 -16.03
CA TRP A 210 -1.82 4.95 -17.04
C TRP A 210 -2.29 3.52 -17.23
N GLN A 211 -3.47 3.38 -17.80
CA GLN A 211 -4.06 2.10 -18.13
C GLN A 211 -3.72 1.72 -19.56
N GLU A 212 -3.19 0.54 -19.76
CA GLU A 212 -3.05 -0.05 -21.09
C GLU A 212 -4.26 -0.95 -21.39
N ILE A 213 -4.97 -0.65 -22.46
CA ILE A 213 -6.00 -1.54 -23.02
C ILE A 213 -5.27 -2.46 -23.99
N PRO A 214 -5.28 -3.80 -23.77
CA PRO A 214 -4.64 -4.71 -24.71
C PRO A 214 -5.20 -4.49 -26.12
N ALA A 215 -4.32 -4.30 -27.10
CA ALA A 215 -4.72 -4.21 -28.49
C ALA A 215 -5.53 -5.47 -28.87
N ARG A 216 -6.69 -5.29 -29.50
CA ARG A 216 -7.51 -6.40 -30.02
C ARG A 216 -6.67 -7.19 -31.03
N ARG A 217 -6.13 -8.34 -30.61
CA ARG A 217 -5.63 -9.32 -31.58
C ARG A 217 -6.85 -9.90 -32.28
N GLY A 218 -6.80 -9.92 -33.62
CA GLY A 218 -7.80 -10.28 -34.62
C GLY A 218 -8.92 -11.24 -34.20
N LEU A 219 -10.08 -10.99 -34.76
CA LEU A 219 -11.34 -11.72 -34.67
C LEU A 219 -11.16 -13.24 -34.60
N ALA A 220 -11.40 -13.83 -33.43
CA ALA A 220 -11.76 -15.25 -33.31
C ALA A 220 -12.74 -15.42 -32.13
N LYS A 221 -13.95 -15.84 -32.50
CA LYS A 221 -15.07 -16.41 -31.72
C LYS A 221 -15.38 -15.95 -30.30
N LYS A 222 -16.63 -15.52 -30.18
CA LYS A 222 -17.42 -15.12 -28.98
C LYS A 222 -17.15 -15.98 -27.74
N THR A 223 -16.21 -15.53 -26.90
CA THR A 223 -16.18 -15.78 -25.46
C THR A 223 -16.19 -14.41 -24.77
N PRO A 224 -16.96 -14.18 -23.69
CA PRO A 224 -16.96 -12.90 -23.01
C PRO A 224 -15.55 -12.65 -22.46
N MET A 225 -14.80 -11.78 -23.14
CA MET A 225 -13.44 -11.43 -22.76
C MET A 225 -13.50 -10.68 -21.44
N LYS A 226 -12.94 -11.27 -20.37
CA LYS A 226 -12.54 -10.53 -19.17
C LYS A 226 -11.60 -9.42 -19.65
N LYS A 227 -12.02 -8.16 -19.45
CA LYS A 227 -11.17 -6.99 -19.74
C LYS A 227 -9.92 -7.11 -18.88
N GLN A 228 -8.80 -7.48 -19.47
CA GLN A 228 -7.51 -7.49 -18.81
C GLN A 228 -7.01 -6.04 -18.76
N PHE A 229 -6.92 -5.47 -17.56
CA PHE A 229 -6.38 -4.14 -17.37
C PHE A 229 -4.93 -4.26 -16.89
N CYS A 230 -4.04 -3.49 -17.49
CA CYS A 230 -2.66 -3.36 -17.06
C CYS A 230 -2.44 -1.91 -16.60
N LEU A 231 -1.66 -1.72 -15.54
CA LEU A 231 -1.12 -0.44 -15.14
C LEU A 231 0.32 -0.35 -15.60
N ALA A 232 0.67 0.70 -16.33
CA ALA A 232 2.04 1.06 -16.59
C ALA A 232 2.42 2.20 -15.63
N ILE A 233 3.58 2.12 -15.02
CA ILE A 233 4.05 3.01 -13.97
C ILE A 233 5.44 3.47 -14.39
N GLY A 234 5.64 4.78 -14.51
CA GLY A 234 6.92 5.39 -14.85
C GLY A 234 7.40 6.34 -13.77
N ALA A 235 8.71 6.38 -13.53
CA ALA A 235 9.32 7.43 -12.72
C ALA A 235 9.48 8.70 -13.55
N LYS A 236 9.14 9.86 -12.98
CA LYS A 236 9.57 11.15 -13.54
C LYS A 236 11.10 11.23 -13.48
N LYS A 237 11.74 11.55 -14.62
CA LYS A 237 13.15 11.93 -14.67
C LYS A 237 13.37 13.27 -13.97
#